data_312cead34062fef28e2b6cfc9676e25b
#
_entry.id   312cead34062fef28e2b6cfc9676e25b
#
_cell.length_a   1.000
_cell.length_b   1.000
_cell.length_c   1.000
_cell.angle_alpha   90.00
_cell.angle_beta   90.00
_cell.angle_gamma   90.00
#
_symmetry.space_group_name_H-M   'P 1'
#
loop_
_entity.id
_entity.type
_entity.pdbx_description
1 polymer ?
#
loop_
_entity_poly.entity_id
_entity_poly.type
_entity_poly.pdbx_seq_one_letter_code
_entity_poly.pdbx_strand_id
1 'polypeptide(L)'
;MLIPQIAFYAEQWFFDNGRLGYSFSQSPKHHFNLVSELNSESRFFIDWHPKNVFALQSSALNNQFVMQNEASSSRYADIDNLHKRQIALDAGIAYHYVNEDHVFSVQALHDITDVYRGVRGALQWQYHTVLGKLKIKPTLGINYKSAELNSYFYGLNEGETQFGKIDVGSSWQPYAKIDARWPLSKADTLRIHVAHYDYSAMDAGRLFVRIYVCILSPTY
;
A
#
# COMPACT_ATOMS: atom_id res chain seq x y z
N MET A 1 10.30 -10.57 -11.67
CA MET A 1 10.37 -11.07 -10.30
C MET A 1 9.11 -11.85 -10.00
N LEU A 2 9.21 -13.16 -9.76
CA LEU A 2 8.06 -14.00 -9.36
C LEU A 2 7.90 -13.87 -7.85
N ILE A 3 6.77 -13.32 -7.41
CA ILE A 3 6.42 -13.28 -5.98
C ILE A 3 5.50 -14.47 -5.74
N PRO A 4 5.92 -15.48 -4.98
CA PRO A 4 5.07 -16.61 -4.65
C PRO A 4 3.90 -16.12 -3.81
N GLN A 5 2.68 -16.52 -4.17
CA GLN A 5 1.50 -16.29 -3.36
C GLN A 5 1.31 -17.52 -2.47
N ILE A 6 1.37 -17.31 -1.16
CA ILE A 6 1.14 -18.36 -0.17
C ILE A 6 -0.13 -18.00 0.60
N ALA A 7 -1.12 -18.86 0.53
CA ALA A 7 -2.35 -18.72 1.27
C ALA A 7 -2.72 -20.05 1.96
N PHE A 8 -3.12 -19.95 3.22
CA PHE A 8 -3.60 -21.07 4.02
C PHE A 8 -4.85 -20.62 4.79
N TYR A 9 -5.91 -21.43 4.71
CA TYR A 9 -7.18 -21.16 5.39
C TYR A 9 -7.59 -22.38 6.21
N ALA A 10 -7.82 -22.16 7.50
CA ALA A 10 -8.43 -23.12 8.44
C ALA A 10 -9.81 -22.60 8.88
N GLU A 11 -10.48 -23.25 9.82
CA GLU A 11 -11.83 -22.85 10.24
C GLU A 11 -11.92 -21.38 10.72
N GLN A 12 -10.96 -20.95 11.52
CA GLN A 12 -10.92 -19.60 12.11
C GLN A 12 -9.63 -18.83 11.78
N TRP A 13 -8.55 -19.55 11.47
CA TRP A 13 -7.27 -18.96 11.15
C TRP A 13 -7.08 -18.86 9.65
N PHE A 14 -6.51 -17.76 9.21
CA PHE A 14 -6.04 -17.63 7.83
C PHE A 14 -4.66 -16.98 7.77
N PHE A 15 -3.89 -17.41 6.79
CA PHE A 15 -2.66 -16.75 6.38
C PHE A 15 -2.75 -16.47 4.89
N ASP A 16 -2.58 -15.22 4.49
CA ASP A 16 -2.64 -14.79 3.11
C ASP A 16 -1.56 -13.76 2.81
N ASN A 17 -0.56 -14.17 2.05
CA ASN A 17 0.51 -13.29 1.55
C ASN A 17 1.19 -12.41 2.61
N GLY A 18 1.48 -12.97 3.78
CA GLY A 18 2.11 -12.28 4.90
C GLY A 18 1.13 -11.57 5.84
N ARG A 19 -0.17 -11.80 5.67
CA ARG A 19 -1.22 -11.39 6.60
C ARG A 19 -1.72 -12.61 7.34
N LEU A 20 -1.55 -12.62 8.66
CA LEU A 20 -2.13 -13.61 9.56
C LEU A 20 -3.42 -13.05 10.14
N GLY A 21 -4.46 -13.85 10.21
CA GLY A 21 -5.72 -13.42 10.82
C GLY A 21 -6.46 -14.52 11.54
N TYR A 22 -7.28 -14.08 12.49
CA TYR A 22 -8.24 -14.91 13.20
C TYR A 22 -9.64 -14.34 13.01
N SER A 23 -10.57 -15.16 12.55
CA SER A 23 -11.96 -14.77 12.27
C SER A 23 -12.88 -15.14 13.41
N PHE A 24 -13.58 -14.16 13.98
CA PHE A 24 -14.59 -14.36 15.01
C PHE A 24 -15.99 -14.56 14.45
N SER A 25 -16.14 -14.53 13.12
CA SER A 25 -17.44 -14.43 12.50
C SER A 25 -18.21 -15.75 12.57
N GLN A 26 -19.45 -15.67 13.03
CA GLN A 26 -20.45 -16.73 12.93
C GLN A 26 -21.61 -16.36 11.98
N SER A 27 -21.52 -15.22 11.32
CA SER A 27 -22.55 -14.71 10.41
C SER A 27 -22.05 -14.70 8.96
N PRO A 28 -22.86 -15.14 7.99
CA PRO A 28 -22.47 -15.09 6.57
C PRO A 28 -22.30 -13.65 6.03
N LYS A 29 -22.87 -12.66 6.72
CA LYS A 29 -22.84 -11.25 6.29
C LYS A 29 -21.79 -10.42 7.04
N HIS A 30 -21.45 -10.80 8.26
CA HIS A 30 -20.62 -10.00 9.15
C HIS A 30 -19.36 -10.77 9.52
N HIS A 31 -18.19 -10.27 9.15
CA HIS A 31 -16.90 -10.91 9.41
C HIS A 31 -16.02 -9.98 10.23
N PHE A 32 -15.73 -10.36 11.45
CA PHE A 32 -14.80 -9.68 12.35
C PHE A 32 -13.51 -10.47 12.42
N ASN A 33 -12.40 -9.83 12.15
CA ASN A 33 -11.09 -10.45 12.13
C ASN A 33 -10.11 -9.67 13.01
N LEU A 34 -9.34 -10.39 13.80
CA LEU A 34 -8.08 -9.89 14.32
C LEU A 34 -7.01 -10.19 13.27
N VAL A 35 -6.22 -9.20 12.91
CA VAL A 35 -5.25 -9.34 11.82
C VAL A 35 -3.89 -8.80 12.23
N SER A 36 -2.85 -9.45 11.73
CA SER A 36 -1.47 -8.97 11.80
C SER A 36 -0.82 -9.10 10.44
N GLU A 37 -0.12 -8.05 10.00
CA GLU A 37 0.53 -8.05 8.70
C GLU A 37 1.77 -7.16 8.68
N LEU A 38 2.74 -7.52 7.86
CA LEU A 38 3.90 -6.67 7.63
C LEU A 38 3.46 -5.37 6.98
N ASN A 39 3.93 -4.24 7.52
CA ASN A 39 3.61 -2.94 6.97
C ASN A 39 4.07 -2.87 5.50
N SER A 40 3.15 -2.48 4.62
CA SER A 40 3.41 -2.40 3.18
C SER A 40 4.48 -1.36 2.83
N GLU A 41 4.60 -0.28 3.62
CA GLU A 41 5.63 0.74 3.43
C GLU A 41 7.02 0.16 3.68
N SER A 42 7.17 -0.70 4.69
CA SER A 42 8.44 -1.39 4.97
C SER A 42 8.96 -2.16 3.76
N ARG A 43 8.08 -2.74 2.94
CA ARG A 43 8.46 -3.51 1.75
C ARG A 43 9.15 -2.65 0.69
N PHE A 44 8.78 -1.38 0.57
CA PHE A 44 9.43 -0.46 -0.38
C PHE A 44 10.85 -0.12 0.04
N PHE A 45 11.17 -0.20 1.33
CA PHE A 45 12.46 0.20 1.88
C PHE A 45 13.39 -0.97 2.20
N ILE A 46 12.94 -2.24 2.11
CA ILE A 46 13.79 -3.42 2.34
C ILE A 46 14.83 -3.58 1.24
N ASP A 47 14.41 -3.47 -0.02
CA ASP A 47 15.29 -3.62 -1.19
C ASP A 47 15.79 -2.28 -1.73
N TRP A 48 15.21 -1.18 -1.28
CA TRP A 48 15.53 0.17 -1.72
C TRP A 48 16.07 0.98 -0.55
N HIS A 49 17.35 1.29 -0.59
CA HIS A 49 17.90 2.27 0.32
C HIS A 49 17.17 3.60 0.08
N PRO A 50 16.80 4.38 1.14
CA PRO A 50 16.16 5.70 0.99
C PRO A 50 16.86 6.61 -0.03
N LYS A 51 18.17 6.51 -0.18
CA LYS A 51 18.96 7.15 -1.24
C LYS A 51 18.34 6.99 -2.63
N ASN A 52 17.80 5.80 -2.96
CA ASN A 52 17.26 5.53 -4.30
C ASN A 52 15.93 6.22 -4.54
N VAL A 53 15.11 6.42 -3.50
CA VAL A 53 13.81 7.11 -3.58
C VAL A 53 14.04 8.61 -3.79
N PHE A 54 14.95 9.21 -3.03
CA PHE A 54 15.26 10.63 -3.14
C PHE A 54 16.12 10.95 -4.38
N ALA A 55 17.02 10.06 -4.79
CA ALA A 55 17.80 10.21 -6.02
C ALA A 55 16.94 10.23 -7.29
N LEU A 56 15.87 9.43 -7.33
CA LEU A 56 14.92 9.45 -8.45
C LEU A 56 14.13 10.77 -8.54
N GLN A 57 13.87 11.44 -7.42
CA GLN A 57 13.27 12.77 -7.42
C GLN A 57 14.25 13.86 -7.83
N SER A 58 15.51 13.76 -7.41
CA SER A 58 16.53 14.75 -7.75
C SER A 58 16.93 14.71 -9.22
N SER A 59 17.02 13.54 -9.84
CA SER A 59 17.40 13.40 -11.25
C SER A 59 16.33 13.94 -12.22
N ALA A 60 15.05 13.93 -11.85
CA ALA A 60 13.98 14.51 -12.67
C ALA A 60 13.89 16.04 -12.56
N LEU A 61 14.39 16.63 -11.48
CA LEU A 61 14.37 18.08 -11.23
C LEU A 61 15.70 18.77 -11.63
N ASN A 62 16.82 18.04 -11.67
CA ASN A 62 18.15 18.63 -11.91
C ASN A 62 18.38 19.12 -13.34
N ASN A 63 17.58 18.72 -14.34
CA ASN A 63 17.78 19.21 -15.71
C ASN A 63 17.19 20.61 -15.98
N GLN A 64 16.46 21.22 -15.04
CA GLN A 64 15.91 22.57 -15.22
C GLN A 64 16.36 23.61 -14.19
N PHE A 65 16.98 23.22 -13.07
CA PHE A 65 17.32 24.15 -11.98
C PHE A 65 18.81 24.43 -11.78
N VAL A 66 19.70 23.79 -12.53
CA VAL A 66 21.17 24.02 -12.40
C VAL A 66 21.64 25.34 -13.01
N MET A 67 20.79 26.10 -13.70
CA MET A 67 21.20 27.32 -14.39
C MET A 67 20.88 28.64 -13.68
N GLN A 68 20.31 28.64 -12.50
CA GLN A 68 20.05 29.91 -11.77
C GLN A 68 20.07 29.72 -10.26
N ASN A 69 21.23 29.74 -9.64
CA ASN A 69 21.56 30.38 -8.37
C ASN A 69 22.79 29.76 -7.73
N GLU A 70 23.93 30.33 -8.00
CA GLU A 70 25.17 30.10 -7.25
C GLU A 70 25.14 30.67 -5.80
N ALA A 71 23.98 31.07 -5.29
CA ALA A 71 23.86 31.72 -3.98
C ALA A 71 22.99 30.97 -2.97
N SER A 72 22.56 29.73 -3.26
CA SER A 72 21.80 28.89 -2.29
C SER A 72 22.56 27.61 -1.98
N SER A 73 23.73 27.79 -1.38
CA SER A 73 24.50 26.71 -0.78
C SER A 73 23.64 25.99 0.26
N SER A 74 23.47 24.67 0.05
CA SER A 74 23.25 23.66 1.07
C SER A 74 21.87 23.57 1.73
N ARG A 75 20.82 23.35 0.96
CA ARG A 75 19.59 22.70 1.48
C ARG A 75 19.46 21.26 1.01
N TYR A 76 20.57 20.56 0.86
CA TYR A 76 20.53 19.14 0.52
C TYR A 76 20.58 18.34 1.83
N ALA A 77 19.57 17.47 2.03
CA ALA A 77 19.74 16.37 2.96
C ALA A 77 20.96 15.58 2.49
N ASP A 78 21.89 15.31 3.38
CA ASP A 78 23.04 14.45 3.06
C ASP A 78 22.50 13.04 2.85
N ILE A 79 22.32 12.68 1.56
CA ILE A 79 21.75 11.38 1.16
C ILE A 79 22.59 10.23 1.72
N ASP A 80 23.85 10.49 2.07
CA ASP A 80 24.73 9.47 2.63
C ASP A 80 24.41 9.11 4.09
N ASN A 81 23.69 9.99 4.80
CA ASN A 81 23.31 9.80 6.20
C ASN A 81 21.89 9.22 6.38
N LEU A 82 21.16 8.91 5.30
CA LEU A 82 19.83 8.31 5.41
C LEU A 82 19.90 6.90 6.01
N HIS A 83 19.19 6.70 7.11
CA HIS A 83 19.13 5.42 7.80
C HIS A 83 18.18 4.44 7.06
N LYS A 84 18.56 3.16 7.05
CA LYS A 84 17.70 2.11 6.53
C LYS A 84 16.45 1.98 7.40
N ARG A 85 15.26 2.00 6.78
CA ARG A 85 14.00 1.82 7.50
C ARG A 85 13.85 0.37 7.94
N GLN A 86 13.34 0.18 9.16
CA GLN A 86 13.11 -1.14 9.73
C GLN A 86 11.80 -1.74 9.23
N ILE A 87 11.70 -3.06 9.31
CA ILE A 87 10.47 -3.79 9.03
C ILE A 87 9.53 -3.59 10.22
N ALA A 88 8.32 -3.11 9.96
CA ALA A 88 7.28 -2.97 10.96
C ALA A 88 6.22 -4.07 10.79
N LEU A 89 5.73 -4.59 11.92
CA LEU A 89 4.59 -5.49 11.99
C LEU A 89 3.41 -4.73 12.59
N ASP A 90 2.32 -4.70 11.87
CA ASP A 90 1.09 -4.07 12.30
C ASP A 90 0.09 -5.12 12.75
N ALA A 91 -0.68 -4.83 13.80
CA ALA A 91 -1.80 -5.65 14.22
C ALA A 91 -3.02 -4.79 14.54
N GLY A 92 -4.20 -5.38 14.42
CA GLY A 92 -5.45 -4.68 14.69
C GLY A 92 -6.67 -5.46 14.24
N ILE A 93 -7.72 -4.74 13.93
CA ILE A 93 -9.02 -5.28 13.59
C ILE A 93 -9.40 -4.98 12.15
N ALA A 94 -10.10 -5.93 11.54
CA ALA A 94 -10.75 -5.77 10.25
C ALA A 94 -12.19 -6.27 10.33
N TYR A 95 -13.09 -5.49 9.76
CA TYR A 95 -14.50 -5.84 9.66
C TYR A 95 -14.92 -5.82 8.20
N HIS A 96 -15.66 -6.84 7.78
CA HIS A 96 -16.23 -6.92 6.45
C HIS A 96 -17.73 -7.18 6.56
N TYR A 97 -18.50 -6.38 5.85
CA TYR A 97 -19.93 -6.60 5.67
C TYR A 97 -20.19 -7.01 4.22
N VAL A 98 -20.77 -8.20 4.06
CA VAL A 98 -21.09 -8.80 2.76
C VAL A 98 -22.60 -8.78 2.58
N ASN A 99 -23.06 -8.11 1.54
CA ASN A 99 -24.48 -8.09 1.17
C ASN A 99 -24.60 -8.30 -0.34
N GLU A 100 -25.01 -9.53 -0.71
CA GLU A 100 -25.09 -9.97 -2.10
C GLU A 100 -23.77 -9.69 -2.86
N ASP A 101 -23.82 -8.75 -3.80
CA ASP A 101 -22.68 -8.38 -4.65
C ASP A 101 -21.81 -7.26 -4.04
N HIS A 102 -22.19 -6.70 -2.89
CA HIS A 102 -21.50 -5.59 -2.23
C HIS A 102 -20.68 -6.10 -1.05
N VAL A 103 -19.43 -5.63 -0.96
CA VAL A 103 -18.57 -5.85 0.20
C VAL A 103 -18.05 -4.53 0.71
N PHE A 104 -18.39 -4.21 1.97
CA PHE A 104 -17.85 -3.06 2.70
C PHE A 104 -16.80 -3.56 3.68
N SER A 105 -15.65 -2.92 3.70
CA SER A 105 -14.53 -3.30 4.56
C SER A 105 -14.00 -2.10 5.31
N VAL A 106 -13.74 -2.29 6.60
CA VAL A 106 -13.08 -1.31 7.49
C VAL A 106 -11.92 -2.00 8.16
N GLN A 107 -10.79 -1.35 8.22
CA GLN A 107 -9.59 -1.87 8.88
C GLN A 107 -8.92 -0.77 9.68
N ALA A 108 -8.45 -1.11 10.89
CA ALA A 108 -7.61 -0.25 11.71
C ALA A 108 -6.47 -1.09 12.29
N LEU A 109 -5.25 -0.66 12.06
CA LEU A 109 -4.02 -1.35 12.46
C LEU A 109 -3.09 -0.38 13.17
N HIS A 110 -2.33 -0.91 14.13
CA HIS A 110 -1.30 -0.21 14.88
C HIS A 110 0.02 -0.96 14.80
N ASP A 111 1.11 -0.23 14.76
CA ASP A 111 2.46 -0.82 14.84
C ASP A 111 2.68 -1.46 16.22
N ILE A 112 2.90 -2.77 16.24
CA ILE A 112 3.18 -3.54 17.46
C ILE A 112 4.67 -3.81 17.66
N THR A 113 5.51 -3.36 16.75
CA THR A 113 6.97 -3.53 16.80
C THR A 113 7.71 -2.27 17.26
N ASP A 114 6.96 -1.21 17.57
CA ASP A 114 7.51 0.06 18.08
C ASP A 114 8.46 0.79 17.09
N VAL A 115 8.31 0.46 15.79
CA VAL A 115 9.15 1.00 14.73
C VAL A 115 8.75 2.42 14.40
N TYR A 116 7.45 2.67 14.13
CA TYR A 116 6.94 4.01 13.82
C TYR A 116 5.88 4.50 14.82
N ARG A 117 5.37 3.63 15.70
CA ARG A 117 4.44 3.93 16.81
C ARG A 117 3.14 4.59 16.39
N GLY A 118 2.72 4.36 15.16
CA GLY A 118 1.55 5.01 14.59
C GLY A 118 0.44 4.04 14.21
N VAL A 119 -0.58 4.58 13.57
CA VAL A 119 -1.75 3.83 13.12
C VAL A 119 -1.96 4.00 11.62
N ARG A 120 -2.58 2.99 11.00
CA ARG A 120 -3.12 3.08 9.66
C ARG A 120 -4.51 2.48 9.59
N GLY A 121 -5.30 2.96 8.66
CA GLY A 121 -6.66 2.49 8.45
C GLY A 121 -7.02 2.38 6.99
N ALA A 122 -8.10 1.68 6.71
CA ALA A 122 -8.66 1.62 5.37
C ALA A 122 -10.17 1.48 5.43
N LEU A 123 -10.86 2.18 4.55
CA LEU A 123 -12.26 1.98 4.20
C LEU A 123 -12.32 1.57 2.75
N GLN A 124 -13.13 0.55 2.44
CA GLN A 124 -13.23 0.03 1.08
C GLN A 124 -14.64 -0.44 0.81
N TRP A 125 -15.13 -0.14 -0.38
CA TRP A 125 -16.32 -0.72 -0.96
C TRP A 125 -15.97 -1.44 -2.25
N GLN A 126 -16.45 -2.67 -2.41
CA GLN A 126 -16.31 -3.50 -3.60
C GLN A 126 -17.69 -3.88 -4.11
N TYR A 127 -17.82 -3.89 -5.42
CA TYR A 127 -19.00 -4.41 -6.10
C TYR A 127 -18.60 -5.55 -7.04
N HIS A 128 -19.29 -6.67 -6.95
CA HIS A 128 -19.06 -7.85 -7.78
C HIS A 128 -20.13 -7.92 -8.85
N THR A 129 -19.75 -7.89 -10.11
CA THR A 129 -20.72 -8.01 -11.22
C THR A 129 -20.20 -8.91 -12.33
N VAL A 130 -21.14 -9.45 -13.11
CA VAL A 130 -20.84 -10.35 -14.21
C VAL A 130 -21.57 -9.87 -15.45
N LEU A 131 -20.80 -9.54 -16.50
CA LEU A 131 -21.29 -9.15 -17.81
C LEU A 131 -20.98 -10.28 -18.82
N GLY A 132 -21.95 -11.18 -19.01
CA GLY A 132 -21.75 -12.39 -19.81
C GLY A 132 -20.68 -13.30 -19.18
N LYS A 133 -19.52 -13.45 -19.84
CA LYS A 133 -18.38 -14.19 -19.30
C LYS A 133 -17.40 -13.34 -18.51
N LEU A 134 -17.50 -12.04 -18.58
CA LEU A 134 -16.60 -11.09 -17.94
C LEU A 134 -17.03 -10.86 -16.49
N LYS A 135 -16.18 -11.22 -15.54
CA LYS A 135 -16.35 -10.91 -14.11
C LYS A 135 -15.61 -9.63 -13.81
N ILE A 136 -16.31 -8.62 -13.29
CA ILE A 136 -15.76 -7.30 -12.99
C ILE A 136 -15.94 -7.03 -11.50
N LYS A 137 -14.90 -6.48 -10.87
CA LYS A 137 -14.90 -6.07 -9.48
C LYS A 137 -14.34 -4.65 -9.36
N PRO A 138 -15.16 -3.61 -9.53
CA PRO A 138 -14.78 -2.26 -9.14
C PRO A 138 -14.63 -2.16 -7.63
N THR A 139 -13.68 -1.36 -7.21
CA THR A 139 -13.36 -1.11 -5.81
C THR A 139 -13.09 0.38 -5.65
N LEU A 140 -13.73 1.00 -4.67
CA LEU A 140 -13.43 2.35 -4.20
C LEU A 140 -12.96 2.25 -2.76
N GLY A 141 -12.01 3.07 -2.38
CA GLY A 141 -11.53 3.08 -1.01
C GLY A 141 -10.72 4.31 -0.67
N ILE A 142 -10.41 4.41 0.60
CA ILE A 142 -9.56 5.44 1.17
C ILE A 142 -8.67 4.81 2.22
N ASN A 143 -7.37 5.09 2.16
CA ASN A 143 -6.40 4.69 3.17
C ASN A 143 -6.07 5.90 4.05
N TYR A 144 -5.94 5.67 5.34
CA TYR A 144 -5.43 6.61 6.31
C TYR A 144 -4.05 6.18 6.79
N LYS A 145 -3.14 7.12 6.91
CA LYS A 145 -1.82 6.94 7.51
C LYS A 145 -1.58 8.04 8.53
N SER A 146 -1.17 7.66 9.74
CA SER A 146 -0.88 8.64 10.79
C SER A 146 0.39 9.44 10.47
N ALA A 147 0.57 10.57 11.16
CA ALA A 147 1.74 11.42 11.02
C ALA A 147 3.03 10.69 11.40
N GLU A 148 2.98 9.83 12.42
CA GLU A 148 4.13 9.03 12.88
C GLU A 148 4.58 8.05 11.79
N LEU A 149 3.62 7.34 11.15
CA LEU A 149 3.91 6.44 10.02
C LEU A 149 4.56 7.21 8.87
N ASN A 150 3.92 8.31 8.46
CA ASN A 150 4.40 9.11 7.35
C ASN A 150 5.77 9.73 7.67
N SER A 151 5.97 10.27 8.86
CA SER A 151 7.25 10.86 9.27
C SER A 151 8.37 9.84 9.29
N TYR A 152 8.11 8.62 9.81
CA TYR A 152 9.11 7.57 9.85
C TYR A 152 9.56 7.12 8.47
N PHE A 153 8.61 6.85 7.54
CA PHE A 153 8.94 6.31 6.22
C PHE A 153 9.32 7.38 5.20
N TYR A 154 8.66 8.54 5.22
CA TYR A 154 8.78 9.57 4.19
C TYR A 154 9.38 10.88 4.71
N GLY A 155 9.48 11.07 6.01
CA GLY A 155 10.18 12.18 6.63
C GLY A 155 11.69 11.95 6.72
N LEU A 156 12.40 12.95 7.26
CA LEU A 156 13.79 12.84 7.65
C LEU A 156 13.86 12.68 9.17
N ASN A 157 14.46 11.57 9.62
CA ASN A 157 14.58 11.28 11.04
C ASN A 157 15.78 12.02 11.65
N GLU A 158 15.83 12.03 12.98
CA GLU A 158 16.92 12.67 13.70
C GLU A 158 18.27 12.07 13.30
N GLY A 159 19.25 12.93 13.00
CA GLY A 159 20.56 12.53 12.52
C GLY A 159 20.70 12.34 11.00
N GLU A 160 19.60 12.35 10.24
CA GLU A 160 19.61 12.21 8.78
C GLU A 160 19.86 13.56 8.05
N THR A 161 19.74 14.66 8.76
CA THR A 161 19.98 16.01 8.24
C THR A 161 20.52 16.93 9.35
N GLN A 162 21.33 17.89 8.96
CA GLN A 162 21.83 18.94 9.88
C GLN A 162 20.71 19.93 10.31
N PHE A 163 19.55 19.88 9.69
CA PHE A 163 18.40 20.73 10.03
C PHE A 163 17.45 20.09 11.05
N GLY A 164 17.78 18.92 11.56
CA GLY A 164 16.94 18.16 12.47
C GLY A 164 15.87 17.32 11.76
N LYS A 165 14.91 16.83 12.54
CA LYS A 165 13.83 15.99 12.07
C LYS A 165 12.87 16.77 11.18
N ILE A 166 12.49 16.20 10.05
CA ILE A 166 11.43 16.74 9.17
C ILE A 166 10.24 15.80 9.23
N ASP A 167 9.18 16.27 9.87
CA ASP A 167 7.94 15.50 10.02
C ASP A 167 7.01 15.68 8.83
N VAL A 168 6.32 14.59 8.47
CA VAL A 168 5.26 14.55 7.49
C VAL A 168 3.93 14.35 8.22
N GLY A 169 2.92 15.14 7.89
CA GLY A 169 1.60 15.03 8.52
C GLY A 169 0.86 13.73 8.19
N SER A 170 -0.26 13.53 8.85
CA SER A 170 -1.16 12.43 8.50
C SER A 170 -1.71 12.60 7.09
N SER A 171 -2.04 11.49 6.43
CA SER A 171 -2.55 11.53 5.06
C SER A 171 -3.76 10.63 4.84
N TRP A 172 -4.62 11.07 3.92
CA TRP A 172 -5.71 10.30 3.37
C TRP A 172 -5.45 10.05 1.90
N GLN A 173 -5.51 8.78 1.48
CA GLN A 173 -5.24 8.35 0.12
C GLN A 173 -6.47 7.70 -0.48
N PRO A 174 -7.35 8.44 -1.19
CA PRO A 174 -8.43 7.83 -1.95
C PRO A 174 -7.87 7.03 -3.12
N TYR A 175 -8.54 5.93 -3.46
CA TYR A 175 -8.19 5.10 -4.59
C TYR A 175 -9.39 4.48 -5.26
N ALA A 176 -9.24 4.17 -6.54
CA ALA A 176 -10.18 3.39 -7.32
C ALA A 176 -9.45 2.26 -8.04
N LYS A 177 -10.05 1.07 -8.06
CA LYS A 177 -9.49 -0.12 -8.73
C LYS A 177 -10.57 -0.80 -9.55
N ILE A 178 -10.17 -1.45 -10.62
CA ILE A 178 -11.02 -2.35 -11.41
C ILE A 178 -10.24 -3.65 -11.62
N ASP A 179 -10.77 -4.74 -11.12
CA ASP A 179 -10.30 -6.09 -11.43
C ASP A 179 -11.28 -6.72 -12.42
N ALA A 180 -10.81 -7.14 -13.57
CA ALA A 180 -11.60 -7.83 -14.57
C ALA A 180 -10.98 -9.20 -14.87
N ARG A 181 -11.84 -10.23 -14.99
CA ARG A 181 -11.44 -11.59 -15.34
C ARG A 181 -12.29 -12.09 -16.49
N TRP A 182 -11.64 -12.45 -17.57
CA TRP A 182 -12.28 -12.96 -18.77
C TRP A 182 -11.74 -14.35 -19.10
N PRO A 183 -12.55 -15.42 -18.98
CA PRO A 183 -12.14 -16.74 -19.42
C PRO A 183 -12.07 -16.76 -20.96
N LEU A 184 -10.87 -16.93 -21.49
CA LEU A 184 -10.61 -17.02 -22.93
C LEU A 184 -10.88 -18.43 -23.45
N SER A 185 -10.47 -19.44 -22.66
CA SER A 185 -10.67 -20.87 -22.93
C SER A 185 -11.01 -21.61 -21.64
N LYS A 186 -11.09 -22.96 -21.71
CA LYS A 186 -11.24 -23.78 -20.49
C LYS A 186 -9.98 -23.73 -19.61
N ALA A 187 -8.82 -23.47 -20.22
CA ALA A 187 -7.53 -23.44 -19.57
C ALA A 187 -7.02 -22.01 -19.30
N ASP A 188 -7.45 -21.00 -20.06
CA ASP A 188 -6.86 -19.67 -20.00
C ASP A 188 -7.84 -18.62 -19.51
N THR A 189 -7.37 -17.76 -18.62
CA THR A 189 -8.12 -16.60 -18.10
C THR A 189 -7.28 -15.33 -18.23
N LEU A 190 -7.81 -14.35 -18.94
CA LEU A 190 -7.23 -13.01 -18.99
C LEU A 190 -7.64 -12.28 -17.72
N ARG A 191 -6.65 -11.75 -16.99
CA ARG A 191 -6.84 -10.85 -15.86
C ARG A 191 -6.35 -9.46 -16.21
N ILE A 192 -7.19 -8.47 -15.96
CA ILE A 192 -6.86 -7.06 -16.11
C ILE A 192 -7.04 -6.41 -14.74
N HIS A 193 -6.02 -5.74 -14.26
CA HIS A 193 -6.06 -4.96 -13.04
C HIS A 193 -5.66 -3.53 -13.36
N VAL A 194 -6.54 -2.58 -13.07
CA VAL A 194 -6.28 -1.15 -13.20
C VAL A 194 -6.50 -0.52 -11.83
N ALA A 195 -5.54 0.25 -11.36
CA ALA A 195 -5.65 0.96 -10.09
C ALA A 195 -5.14 2.39 -10.22
N HIS A 196 -5.89 3.29 -9.62
CA HIS A 196 -5.58 4.69 -9.49
C HIS A 196 -5.52 5.04 -8.01
N TYR A 197 -4.44 5.67 -7.57
CA TYR A 197 -4.24 6.16 -6.20
C TYR A 197 -3.97 7.65 -6.24
N ASP A 198 -4.65 8.40 -5.39
CA ASP A 198 -4.36 9.81 -5.19
C ASP A 198 -3.36 9.97 -4.03
N TYR A 199 -2.20 10.54 -4.32
CA TYR A 199 -1.15 10.83 -3.35
C TYR A 199 -1.00 12.35 -3.10
N SER A 200 -1.98 13.15 -3.50
CA SER A 200 -1.93 14.61 -3.38
C SER A 200 -1.76 15.10 -1.95
N ALA A 201 -2.33 14.36 -0.97
CA ALA A 201 -2.19 14.67 0.45
C ALA A 201 -0.76 14.50 1.01
N MET A 202 0.15 13.89 0.27
CA MET A 202 1.56 13.73 0.64
C MET A 202 2.46 14.76 -0.06
N ASP A 203 1.89 15.84 -0.56
CA ASP A 203 2.58 16.93 -1.30
C ASP A 203 3.40 16.47 -2.52
N ALA A 204 3.23 15.22 -2.91
CA ALA A 204 3.92 14.64 -4.06
C ALA A 204 3.24 14.97 -5.40
N GLY A 205 2.03 15.52 -5.40
CA GLY A 205 1.30 16.02 -6.57
C GLY A 205 1.19 15.05 -7.74
N ARG A 206 1.46 13.76 -7.54
CA ARG A 206 1.59 12.78 -8.62
C ARG A 206 0.52 11.71 -8.56
N LEU A 207 -0.19 11.67 -9.65
CA LEU A 207 -1.14 10.63 -9.99
C LEU A 207 -0.38 9.35 -10.37
N PHE A 208 -0.50 8.28 -9.58
CA PHE A 208 0.03 6.98 -9.95
C PHE A 208 -1.09 6.10 -10.50
N VAL A 209 -1.00 5.77 -11.79
CA VAL A 209 -1.85 4.76 -12.42
C VAL A 209 -1.05 3.49 -12.57
N ARG A 210 -1.51 2.39 -11.95
CA ARG A 210 -0.92 1.07 -12.13
C ARG A 210 -1.85 0.21 -12.97
N ILE A 211 -1.36 -0.28 -14.10
CA ILE A 211 -2.08 -1.19 -14.97
C ILE A 211 -1.29 -2.49 -15.02
N TYR A 212 -1.92 -3.59 -14.62
CA TYR A 212 -1.37 -4.93 -14.76
C TYR A 212 -2.30 -5.75 -15.65
N VAL A 213 -1.71 -6.38 -16.67
CA VAL A 213 -2.39 -7.36 -17.51
C VAL A 213 -1.66 -8.68 -17.35
N CYS A 214 -2.36 -9.70 -16.88
CA CYS A 214 -1.83 -11.04 -16.71
C CYS A 214 -2.72 -12.04 -17.43
N ILE A 215 -2.12 -12.96 -18.16
CA ILE A 215 -2.76 -14.17 -18.68
C ILE A 215 -2.34 -15.31 -17.76
N LEU A 216 -3.31 -15.91 -17.08
CA LEU A 216 -3.08 -17.05 -16.21
C LEU A 216 -3.56 -18.31 -16.94
N SER A 217 -2.61 -19.22 -17.22
CA SER A 217 -2.92 -20.60 -17.60
C SER A 217 -2.85 -21.45 -16.34
N PRO A 218 -3.83 -22.31 -16.06
CA PRO A 218 -3.71 -23.26 -14.97
C PRO A 218 -2.51 -24.19 -15.27
N THR A 219 -1.55 -24.21 -14.35
CA THR A 219 -0.53 -25.26 -14.34
C THR A 219 -1.23 -26.57 -13.97
N TYR A 220 -1.10 -27.57 -14.84
CA TYR A 220 -1.51 -28.95 -14.58
C TYR A 220 -0.67 -29.56 -13.46
#